data_bc74af303315f2fc58a1317809f01e3f
#
_entry.id   bc74af303315f2fc58a1317809f01e3f
#
_cell.length_a   1.000
_cell.length_b   1.000
_cell.length_c   1.000
_cell.angle_alpha   90.00
_cell.angle_beta   90.00
_cell.angle_gamma   90.00
#
_symmetry.space_group_name_H-M   'P 1'
#
loop_
_entity.id
_entity.type
_entity.pdbx_description
1 polymer ?
#
loop_
_entity_poly.entity_id
_entity_poly.type
_entity_poly.pdbx_seq_one_letter_code
_entity_poly.pdbx_strand_id
1 'polypeptide(L)'
;MALHRVLDILTNPEYGAIQSLDEIGAVGHRVVHGGEYFPKSVLVTEEVKEKLKELISLAPLHNPANIMGIEACEKMLPGVPMVVVCDTAFHQTMKPDHFLYPLPYEWYEQYKIRRYGFHGTSHKYVYQRAIELLGKADAKVITCHIGNGASITAIQNGEVIETSMGFTPLDGLMMGTRCGAIDPAIIPFIMKKE
;
A
#
# COMPACT_ATOMS: atom_id res chain seq x y z
N MET A 1 -2.90 7.46 -23.08
CA MET A 1 -1.55 7.55 -23.72
C MET A 1 -0.49 6.66 -23.05
N ALA A 2 -0.23 6.78 -21.74
CA ALA A 2 0.84 5.98 -21.12
C ALA A 2 0.62 4.45 -21.22
N LEU A 3 -0.56 3.95 -20.87
CA LEU A 3 -0.85 2.51 -20.91
C LEU A 3 -0.77 1.93 -22.33
N HIS A 4 -1.27 2.66 -23.37
CA HIS A 4 -1.09 2.23 -24.76
C HIS A 4 0.40 1.99 -25.07
N ARG A 5 1.25 2.94 -24.69
CA ARG A 5 2.69 2.82 -24.92
C ARG A 5 3.29 1.59 -24.24
N VAL A 6 2.83 1.27 -23.03
CA VAL A 6 3.26 0.05 -22.33
C VAL A 6 2.86 -1.20 -23.09
N LEU A 7 1.60 -1.28 -23.54
CA LEU A 7 1.10 -2.43 -24.32
C LEU A 7 1.81 -2.56 -25.67
N ASP A 8 2.06 -1.43 -26.37
CA ASP A 8 2.85 -1.42 -27.62
C ASP A 8 4.28 -1.94 -27.39
N ILE A 9 4.91 -1.61 -26.26
CA ILE A 9 6.25 -2.11 -25.90
C ILE A 9 6.19 -3.62 -25.61
N LEU A 10 5.18 -4.07 -24.86
CA LEU A 10 5.04 -5.48 -24.52
C LEU A 10 4.86 -6.38 -25.74
N THR A 11 4.18 -5.92 -26.78
CA THR A 11 3.89 -6.66 -28.01
C THR A 11 4.83 -6.31 -29.17
N ASN A 12 5.91 -5.56 -28.93
CA ASN A 12 6.84 -5.17 -29.99
C ASN A 12 7.54 -6.41 -30.57
N PRO A 13 7.57 -6.58 -31.91
CA PRO A 13 8.13 -7.79 -32.53
C PRO A 13 9.62 -7.98 -32.34
N GLU A 14 10.38 -6.94 -31.99
CA GLU A 14 11.84 -7.03 -31.82
C GLU A 14 12.27 -7.28 -30.36
N TYR A 15 11.56 -6.70 -29.39
CA TYR A 15 11.95 -6.73 -27.98
C TYR A 15 10.78 -6.92 -27.00
N GLY A 16 9.56 -7.11 -27.50
CA GLY A 16 8.39 -7.36 -26.68
C GLY A 16 8.46 -8.69 -25.93
N ALA A 17 7.85 -8.74 -24.77
CA ALA A 17 7.85 -9.92 -23.91
C ALA A 17 6.75 -10.93 -24.30
N ILE A 18 5.73 -10.48 -25.03
CA ILE A 18 4.58 -11.27 -25.50
C ILE A 18 4.32 -11.00 -26.98
N GLN A 19 3.67 -11.94 -27.66
CA GLN A 19 3.33 -11.80 -29.09
C GLN A 19 1.95 -11.14 -29.28
N SER A 20 1.05 -11.34 -28.34
CA SER A 20 -0.32 -10.82 -28.39
C SER A 20 -0.81 -10.43 -26.99
N LEU A 21 -1.72 -9.46 -26.92
CA LEU A 21 -2.38 -9.09 -25.66
C LEU A 21 -3.25 -10.23 -25.11
N ASP A 22 -3.64 -11.21 -25.92
CA ASP A 22 -4.39 -12.39 -25.50
C ASP A 22 -3.58 -13.31 -24.55
N GLU A 23 -2.26 -13.16 -24.51
CA GLU A 23 -1.40 -13.85 -23.55
C GLU A 23 -1.49 -13.29 -22.12
N ILE A 24 -2.10 -12.11 -21.94
CA ILE A 24 -2.26 -11.50 -20.62
C ILE A 24 -3.40 -12.20 -19.88
N GLY A 25 -3.06 -13.09 -18.95
CA GLY A 25 -4.04 -13.85 -18.18
C GLY A 25 -4.65 -13.10 -16.99
N ALA A 26 -3.99 -12.06 -16.47
CA ALA A 26 -4.49 -11.22 -15.37
C ALA A 26 -3.71 -9.91 -15.26
N VAL A 27 -4.29 -8.91 -14.58
CA VAL A 27 -3.62 -7.64 -14.23
C VAL A 27 -3.62 -7.44 -12.72
N GLY A 28 -2.44 -7.22 -12.14
CA GLY A 28 -2.28 -6.84 -10.75
C GLY A 28 -2.15 -5.33 -10.58
N HIS A 29 -3.02 -4.73 -9.77
CA HIS A 29 -3.00 -3.31 -9.46
C HIS A 29 -2.53 -3.08 -8.03
N ARG A 30 -1.38 -2.42 -7.86
CA ARG A 30 -1.02 -1.87 -6.57
C ARG A 30 -1.86 -0.64 -6.29
N VAL A 31 -2.55 -0.63 -5.15
CA VAL A 31 -3.31 0.51 -4.64
C VAL A 31 -2.72 0.92 -3.30
N VAL A 32 -2.50 2.22 -3.09
CA VAL A 32 -1.80 2.68 -1.89
C VAL A 32 -2.62 2.45 -0.63
N HIS A 33 -3.92 2.76 -0.64
CA HIS A 33 -4.73 2.71 0.58
C HIS A 33 -5.96 1.84 0.41
N GLY A 34 -6.03 0.77 1.20
CA GLY A 34 -7.16 -0.16 1.25
C GLY A 34 -8.10 0.06 2.44
N GLY A 35 -7.78 1.02 3.33
CA GLY A 35 -8.54 1.24 4.56
C GLY A 35 -8.64 -0.03 5.39
N GLU A 36 -9.78 -0.20 6.02
CA GLU A 36 -10.16 -1.43 6.71
C GLU A 36 -10.96 -2.39 5.81
N TYR A 37 -11.29 -1.98 4.57
CA TYR A 37 -12.07 -2.80 3.63
C TYR A 37 -11.27 -3.96 3.02
N PHE A 38 -9.96 -3.77 2.80
CA PHE A 38 -9.16 -4.70 2.01
C PHE A 38 -7.98 -5.28 2.81
N PRO A 39 -8.22 -6.29 3.69
CA PRO A 39 -7.14 -6.95 4.45
C PRO A 39 -6.35 -7.96 3.61
N LYS A 40 -6.76 -8.21 2.36
CA LYS A 40 -6.12 -9.11 1.39
C LYS A 40 -6.38 -8.66 -0.04
N SER A 41 -5.68 -9.27 -0.99
CA SER A 41 -5.93 -9.05 -2.42
C SER A 41 -7.36 -9.43 -2.80
N VAL A 42 -7.99 -8.64 -3.66
CA VAL A 42 -9.38 -8.84 -4.11
C VAL A 42 -9.50 -8.66 -5.62
N LEU A 43 -10.42 -9.40 -6.25
CA LEU A 43 -10.78 -9.17 -7.63
C LEU A 43 -11.46 -7.80 -7.78
N VAL A 44 -11.16 -7.11 -8.87
CA VAL A 44 -11.82 -5.85 -9.22
C VAL A 44 -13.26 -6.13 -9.59
N THR A 45 -14.18 -5.44 -8.91
CA THR A 45 -15.61 -5.38 -9.21
C THR A 45 -16.07 -3.93 -9.09
N GLU A 46 -17.26 -3.60 -9.52
CA GLU A 46 -17.83 -2.26 -9.31
C GLU A 46 -17.86 -1.90 -7.81
N GLU A 47 -18.26 -2.86 -6.95
CA GLU A 47 -18.27 -2.66 -5.50
C GLU A 47 -16.86 -2.33 -4.95
N VAL A 48 -15.83 -3.04 -5.41
CA VAL A 48 -14.44 -2.77 -5.02
C VAL A 48 -14.02 -1.37 -5.46
N LYS A 49 -14.38 -0.94 -6.68
CA LYS A 49 -14.07 0.43 -7.16
C LYS A 49 -14.78 1.49 -6.34
N GLU A 50 -16.05 1.30 -5.98
CA GLU A 50 -16.78 2.23 -5.10
C GLU A 50 -16.12 2.33 -3.71
N LYS A 51 -15.75 1.20 -3.10
CA LYS A 51 -15.00 1.20 -1.84
C LYS A 51 -13.66 1.94 -1.94
N LEU A 52 -12.94 1.78 -3.05
CA LEU A 52 -11.71 2.55 -3.28
C LEU A 52 -11.95 4.05 -3.41
N LYS A 53 -13.09 4.46 -4.00
CA LYS A 53 -13.48 5.88 -4.07
C LYS A 53 -13.81 6.47 -2.69
N GLU A 54 -14.48 5.71 -1.80
CA GLU A 54 -14.71 6.13 -0.42
C GLU A 54 -13.38 6.41 0.33
N LEU A 55 -12.31 5.70 -0.01
CA LEU A 55 -10.99 5.83 0.60
C LEU A 55 -10.14 6.98 0.03
N ILE A 56 -10.64 7.75 -0.94
CA ILE A 56 -9.90 8.89 -1.52
C ILE A 56 -9.51 9.90 -0.44
N SER A 57 -10.38 10.12 0.56
CA SER A 57 -10.09 11.04 1.67
C SER A 57 -8.87 10.64 2.50
N LEU A 58 -8.56 9.34 2.58
CA LEU A 58 -7.37 8.81 3.29
C LEU A 58 -6.10 8.86 2.42
N ALA A 59 -6.22 8.84 1.11
CA ALA A 59 -5.09 8.89 0.17
C ALA A 59 -5.38 9.74 -1.07
N PRO A 60 -5.64 11.04 -0.91
CA PRO A 60 -6.09 11.92 -2.00
C PRO A 60 -5.08 12.10 -3.13
N LEU A 61 -3.79 11.90 -2.85
CA LEU A 61 -2.72 12.01 -3.84
C LEU A 61 -2.49 10.72 -4.64
N HIS A 62 -3.03 9.58 -4.18
CA HIS A 62 -2.70 8.27 -4.76
C HIS A 62 -3.92 7.51 -5.27
N ASN A 63 -4.94 7.32 -4.44
CA ASN A 63 -6.10 6.48 -4.80
C ASN A 63 -6.81 6.93 -6.08
N PRO A 64 -7.01 8.24 -6.37
CA PRO A 64 -7.62 8.66 -7.63
C PRO A 64 -6.84 8.18 -8.85
N ALA A 65 -5.51 8.29 -8.83
CA ALA A 65 -4.66 7.81 -9.91
C ALA A 65 -4.66 6.28 -10.04
N ASN A 66 -4.72 5.56 -8.90
CA ASN A 66 -4.84 4.11 -8.89
C ASN A 66 -6.16 3.65 -9.52
N ILE A 67 -7.29 4.26 -9.16
CA ILE A 67 -8.62 3.96 -9.73
C ILE A 67 -8.62 4.22 -11.24
N MET A 68 -8.09 5.37 -11.67
CA MET A 68 -7.96 5.70 -13.10
C MET A 68 -7.12 4.65 -13.86
N GLY A 69 -6.07 4.12 -13.23
CA GLY A 69 -5.25 3.04 -13.79
C GLY A 69 -6.06 1.75 -13.96
N ILE A 70 -6.88 1.37 -12.99
CA ILE A 70 -7.77 0.21 -13.07
C ILE A 70 -8.77 0.39 -14.23
N GLU A 71 -9.49 1.50 -14.27
CA GLU A 71 -10.48 1.81 -15.31
C GLU A 71 -9.89 1.86 -16.73
N ALA A 72 -8.64 2.34 -16.84
CA ALA A 72 -7.93 2.34 -18.11
C ALA A 72 -7.57 0.90 -18.56
N CYS A 73 -7.14 0.04 -17.64
CA CYS A 73 -6.85 -1.37 -17.94
C CYS A 73 -8.13 -2.13 -18.32
N GLU A 74 -9.25 -1.92 -17.65
CA GLU A 74 -10.55 -2.52 -17.98
C GLU A 74 -10.97 -2.21 -19.43
N LYS A 75 -10.74 -0.96 -19.87
CA LYS A 75 -11.06 -0.52 -21.24
C LYS A 75 -10.13 -1.12 -22.30
N MET A 76 -8.87 -1.33 -21.97
CA MET A 76 -7.86 -1.79 -22.94
C MET A 76 -7.72 -3.30 -22.99
N LEU A 77 -8.07 -3.99 -21.92
CA LEU A 77 -7.98 -5.43 -21.76
C LEU A 77 -9.34 -5.99 -21.30
N PRO A 78 -10.40 -5.86 -22.15
CA PRO A 78 -11.73 -6.29 -21.76
C PRO A 78 -11.77 -7.80 -21.49
N GLY A 79 -12.39 -8.19 -20.37
CA GLY A 79 -12.52 -9.60 -19.97
C GLY A 79 -11.30 -10.18 -19.25
N VAL A 80 -10.17 -9.47 -19.20
CA VAL A 80 -9.00 -9.91 -18.43
C VAL A 80 -9.27 -9.66 -16.93
N PRO A 81 -9.15 -10.68 -16.06
CA PRO A 81 -9.36 -10.50 -14.63
C PRO A 81 -8.32 -9.57 -14.03
N MET A 82 -8.77 -8.70 -13.14
CA MET A 82 -7.93 -7.71 -12.46
C MET A 82 -7.99 -7.89 -10.95
N VAL A 83 -6.85 -7.70 -10.27
CA VAL A 83 -6.70 -7.87 -8.83
C VAL A 83 -6.13 -6.60 -8.22
N VAL A 84 -6.75 -6.13 -7.16
CA VAL A 84 -6.23 -5.04 -6.30
C VAL A 84 -5.41 -5.63 -5.17
N VAL A 85 -4.24 -5.06 -4.94
CA VAL A 85 -3.35 -5.35 -3.81
C VAL A 85 -3.04 -4.02 -3.12
N CYS A 86 -3.53 -3.87 -1.88
CA CYS A 86 -3.33 -2.62 -1.13
C CYS A 86 -2.07 -2.65 -0.27
N ASP A 87 -1.33 -1.54 -0.24
CA ASP A 87 -0.13 -1.40 0.60
C ASP A 87 -0.42 -1.57 2.09
N THR A 88 -1.63 -1.19 2.51
CA THR A 88 -2.08 -1.28 3.90
C THR A 88 -2.55 -2.68 4.31
N ALA A 89 -2.79 -3.58 3.35
CA ALA A 89 -3.48 -4.86 3.60
C ALA A 89 -2.74 -5.75 4.60
N PHE A 90 -1.42 -5.92 4.46
CA PHE A 90 -0.64 -6.78 5.34
C PHE A 90 -0.62 -6.31 6.80
N HIS A 91 -0.75 -5.01 7.02
CA HIS A 91 -0.74 -4.38 8.35
C HIS A 91 -2.10 -4.45 9.07
N GLN A 92 -3.15 -4.97 8.43
CA GLN A 92 -4.48 -5.10 9.05
C GLN A 92 -4.53 -6.14 10.17
N THR A 93 -3.48 -6.92 10.37
CA THR A 93 -3.32 -7.86 11.49
C THR A 93 -2.91 -7.18 12.81
N MET A 94 -2.49 -5.89 12.77
CA MET A 94 -2.16 -5.15 13.99
C MET A 94 -3.37 -5.06 14.93
N LYS A 95 -3.11 -5.20 16.23
CA LYS A 95 -4.13 -5.11 17.28
C LYS A 95 -4.45 -3.64 17.61
N PRO A 96 -5.61 -3.36 18.26
CA PRO A 96 -6.01 -1.99 18.60
C PRO A 96 -4.99 -1.21 19.44
N ASP A 97 -4.30 -1.84 20.37
CA ASP A 97 -3.25 -1.25 21.20
C ASP A 97 -2.00 -0.83 20.40
N HIS A 98 -1.85 -1.30 19.16
CA HIS A 98 -0.77 -0.92 18.25
C HIS A 98 -1.21 0.06 17.15
N PHE A 99 -2.48 0.01 16.71
CA PHE A 99 -2.92 0.87 15.63
C PHE A 99 -3.66 2.14 16.08
N LEU A 100 -4.22 2.19 17.31
CA LEU A 100 -4.90 3.38 17.81
C LEU A 100 -3.90 4.45 18.24
N TYR A 101 -4.20 5.69 17.88
CA TYR A 101 -3.49 6.84 18.40
C TYR A 101 -4.11 7.30 19.75
N PRO A 102 -3.33 7.93 20.64
CA PRO A 102 -3.86 8.52 21.88
C PRO A 102 -4.63 9.82 21.58
N LEU A 103 -5.70 9.69 20.83
CA LEU A 103 -6.60 10.76 20.38
C LEU A 103 -8.03 10.39 20.76
N PRO A 104 -9.01 11.31 20.71
CA PRO A 104 -10.39 10.97 20.95
C PRO A 104 -10.85 9.79 20.09
N TYR A 105 -11.43 8.77 20.72
CA TYR A 105 -11.79 7.50 20.06
C TYR A 105 -12.80 7.69 18.93
N GLU A 106 -13.65 8.73 19.05
CA GLU A 106 -14.61 9.14 18.04
C GLU A 106 -13.94 9.49 16.70
N TRP A 107 -12.69 9.93 16.70
CA TRP A 107 -11.94 10.21 15.47
C TRP A 107 -11.56 8.93 14.72
N TYR A 108 -11.31 7.87 15.46
CA TYR A 108 -11.16 6.55 14.82
C TYR A 108 -12.50 6.07 14.26
N GLU A 109 -13.58 6.18 15.02
CA GLU A 109 -14.90 5.70 14.58
C GLU A 109 -15.43 6.46 13.36
N GLN A 110 -15.33 7.79 13.36
CA GLN A 110 -15.87 8.66 12.31
C GLN A 110 -14.94 8.80 11.10
N TYR A 111 -13.66 9.03 11.34
CA TYR A 111 -12.70 9.42 10.31
C TYR A 111 -11.69 8.33 10.00
N LYS A 112 -11.78 7.19 10.69
CA LYS A 112 -10.84 6.07 10.52
C LYS A 112 -9.39 6.47 10.78
N ILE A 113 -9.17 7.40 11.72
CA ILE A 113 -7.83 7.85 12.12
C ILE A 113 -7.18 6.76 12.97
N ARG A 114 -6.26 6.04 12.35
CA ARG A 114 -5.47 4.97 12.95
C ARG A 114 -4.13 4.81 12.21
N ARG A 115 -3.19 4.07 12.80
CA ARG A 115 -2.02 3.59 12.06
C ARG A 115 -2.46 2.54 11.03
N TYR A 116 -2.10 2.75 9.77
CA TYR A 116 -2.34 1.79 8.69
C TYR A 116 -1.07 1.05 8.29
N GLY A 117 0.05 1.76 8.22
CA GLY A 117 1.28 1.24 7.64
C GLY A 117 1.20 1.07 6.12
N PHE A 118 2.35 1.05 5.47
CA PHE A 118 2.47 1.00 4.01
C PHE A 118 3.60 0.07 3.61
N HIS A 119 3.84 -0.12 2.31
CA HIS A 119 4.78 -1.10 1.75
C HIS A 119 4.44 -2.55 2.13
N GLY A 120 3.17 -2.83 2.46
CA GLY A 120 2.75 -4.12 2.99
C GLY A 120 3.07 -5.29 2.07
N THR A 121 2.96 -5.13 0.77
CA THR A 121 3.34 -6.15 -0.22
C THR A 121 4.83 -6.50 -0.11
N SER A 122 5.70 -5.49 0.02
CA SER A 122 7.13 -5.69 0.20
C SER A 122 7.45 -6.39 1.52
N HIS A 123 6.90 -5.90 2.63
CA HIS A 123 7.11 -6.50 3.95
C HIS A 123 6.64 -7.95 4.01
N LYS A 124 5.47 -8.25 3.44
CA LYS A 124 4.93 -9.60 3.35
C LYS A 124 5.85 -10.53 2.54
N TYR A 125 6.30 -10.09 1.38
CA TYR A 125 7.17 -10.88 0.51
C TYR A 125 8.51 -11.17 1.19
N VAL A 126 9.16 -10.13 1.73
CA VAL A 126 10.47 -10.28 2.41
C VAL A 126 10.33 -11.18 3.64
N TYR A 127 9.26 -11.05 4.42
CA TYR A 127 8.97 -11.96 5.53
C TYR A 127 8.84 -13.41 5.07
N GLN A 128 8.04 -13.68 4.05
CA GLN A 128 7.85 -15.03 3.53
C GLN A 128 9.17 -15.64 3.07
N ARG A 129 9.98 -14.88 2.34
CA ARG A 129 11.30 -15.34 1.91
C ARG A 129 12.26 -15.59 3.09
N ALA A 130 12.22 -14.74 4.10
CA ALA A 130 13.03 -14.94 5.31
C ALA A 130 12.66 -16.24 6.05
N ILE A 131 11.36 -16.50 6.24
CA ILE A 131 10.88 -17.72 6.88
C ILE A 131 11.30 -18.98 6.10
N GLU A 132 11.16 -18.96 4.77
CA GLU A 132 11.58 -20.06 3.91
C GLU A 132 13.09 -20.35 4.05
N LEU A 133 13.93 -19.30 3.99
CA LEU A 133 15.38 -19.44 4.10
C LEU A 133 15.85 -19.87 5.49
N LEU A 134 15.17 -19.42 6.53
CA LEU A 134 15.49 -19.77 7.93
C LEU A 134 14.97 -21.16 8.31
N GLY A 135 13.96 -21.68 7.61
CA GLY A 135 13.27 -22.93 7.98
C GLY A 135 12.54 -22.82 9.33
N LYS A 136 12.14 -21.61 9.76
CA LYS A 136 11.52 -21.34 11.07
C LYS A 136 10.25 -20.53 10.89
N ALA A 137 9.11 -21.21 10.90
CA ALA A 137 7.79 -20.57 10.69
C ALA A 137 7.39 -19.62 11.83
N ASP A 138 7.90 -19.83 13.04
CA ASP A 138 7.62 -19.06 14.26
C ASP A 138 8.61 -17.92 14.55
N ALA A 139 9.54 -17.67 13.64
CA ALA A 139 10.54 -16.64 13.84
C ALA A 139 9.90 -15.23 13.96
N LYS A 140 10.41 -14.46 14.91
CA LYS A 140 10.16 -13.02 14.99
C LYS A 140 11.09 -12.32 14.02
N VAL A 141 10.53 -11.60 13.06
CA VAL A 141 11.30 -10.98 11.98
C VAL A 141 11.03 -9.48 11.94
N ILE A 142 12.08 -8.71 11.77
CA ILE A 142 11.99 -7.29 11.43
C ILE A 142 12.38 -7.16 9.96
N THR A 143 11.47 -6.61 9.16
CA THR A 143 11.70 -6.32 7.75
C THR A 143 11.93 -4.85 7.54
N CYS A 144 12.90 -4.49 6.69
CA CYS A 144 13.24 -3.11 6.34
C CYS A 144 13.00 -2.91 4.84
N HIS A 145 12.09 -2.00 4.51
CA HIS A 145 11.92 -1.48 3.16
C HIS A 145 12.59 -0.12 3.09
N ILE A 146 13.77 -0.05 2.47
CA ILE A 146 14.59 1.17 2.45
C ILE A 146 14.76 1.62 1.00
N GLY A 147 14.03 2.64 0.62
CA GLY A 147 14.08 3.31 -0.68
C GLY A 147 13.96 4.82 -0.49
N ASN A 148 13.45 5.54 -1.48
CA ASN A 148 13.09 6.95 -1.32
C ASN A 148 11.99 7.14 -0.26
N GLY A 149 10.99 6.22 -0.21
CA GLY A 149 10.16 5.96 0.97
C GLY A 149 10.79 4.84 1.78
N ALA A 150 10.70 4.90 3.11
CA ALA A 150 11.27 3.89 3.99
C ALA A 150 10.32 3.52 5.13
N SER A 151 10.28 2.23 5.46
CA SER A 151 9.56 1.73 6.63
C SER A 151 10.21 0.47 7.21
N ILE A 152 9.95 0.24 8.49
CA ILE A 152 10.35 -0.96 9.22
C ILE A 152 9.10 -1.60 9.82
N THR A 153 9.00 -2.92 9.74
CA THR A 153 7.85 -3.67 10.24
C THR A 153 8.31 -4.86 11.07
N ALA A 154 7.75 -5.01 12.27
CA ALA A 154 7.94 -6.16 13.14
C ALA A 154 6.81 -7.18 12.88
N ILE A 155 7.20 -8.43 12.65
CA ILE A 155 6.30 -9.49 12.23
C ILE A 155 6.54 -10.74 13.07
N GLN A 156 5.48 -11.38 13.53
CA GLN A 156 5.51 -12.65 14.25
C GLN A 156 4.38 -13.55 13.75
N ASN A 157 4.67 -14.81 13.45
CA ASN A 157 3.69 -15.80 12.98
C ASN A 157 2.87 -15.35 11.75
N GLY A 158 3.48 -14.54 10.87
CA GLY A 158 2.79 -14.01 9.69
C GLY A 158 1.93 -12.76 9.95
N GLU A 159 1.85 -12.29 11.20
CA GLU A 159 1.08 -11.11 11.61
C GLU A 159 2.02 -9.93 11.89
N VAL A 160 1.62 -8.76 11.43
CA VAL A 160 2.32 -7.51 11.76
C VAL A 160 1.96 -7.13 13.19
N ILE A 161 3.00 -6.95 14.01
CA ILE A 161 2.85 -6.47 15.38
C ILE A 161 2.92 -4.95 15.40
N GLU A 162 3.91 -4.37 14.70
CA GLU A 162 4.14 -2.94 14.66
C GLU A 162 4.77 -2.53 13.32
N THR A 163 4.53 -1.29 12.87
CA THR A 163 5.17 -0.72 11.68
C THR A 163 5.47 0.75 11.89
N SER A 164 6.52 1.25 11.25
CA SER A 164 6.98 2.63 11.46
C SER A 164 6.13 3.69 10.77
N MET A 165 5.52 3.40 9.60
CA MET A 165 4.61 4.34 8.97
C MET A 165 3.26 4.33 9.70
N GLY A 166 2.61 5.49 9.75
CA GLY A 166 1.42 5.74 10.56
C GLY A 166 0.11 5.80 9.78
N PHE A 167 -0.69 6.83 10.08
CA PHE A 167 -1.90 7.18 9.36
C PHE A 167 -1.62 7.48 7.88
N THR A 168 -0.48 8.12 7.62
CA THR A 168 0.04 8.39 6.28
C THR A 168 1.46 7.84 6.12
N PRO A 169 2.00 7.74 4.91
CA PRO A 169 3.38 7.33 4.69
C PRO A 169 4.42 8.42 5.04
N LEU A 170 4.07 9.40 5.87
CA LEU A 170 4.96 10.44 6.37
C LEU A 170 5.67 10.03 7.66
N ASP A 171 4.95 9.35 8.57
CA ASP A 171 5.41 8.98 9.90
C ASP A 171 6.56 7.95 9.86
N GLY A 172 7.30 7.86 10.95
CA GLY A 172 8.35 6.87 11.17
C GLY A 172 9.75 7.35 10.79
N LEU A 173 10.43 6.62 9.94
CA LEU A 173 11.81 6.90 9.54
C LEU A 173 11.95 8.21 8.76
N MET A 174 13.08 8.87 8.91
CA MET A 174 13.51 9.91 7.96
C MET A 174 13.71 9.30 6.58
N MET A 175 13.19 9.95 5.55
CA MET A 175 13.17 9.47 4.17
C MET A 175 13.82 10.50 3.21
N GLY A 176 13.88 10.20 1.93
CA GLY A 176 14.52 11.07 0.94
C GLY A 176 13.91 12.48 0.87
N THR A 177 12.58 12.61 0.97
CA THR A 177 11.85 13.89 0.87
C THR A 177 10.81 14.07 1.98
N ARG A 178 10.80 13.20 2.99
CA ARG A 178 9.87 13.22 4.12
C ARG A 178 10.64 13.16 5.43
N CYS A 179 10.27 14.02 6.38
CA CYS A 179 10.98 14.11 7.67
C CYS A 179 10.84 12.86 8.55
N GLY A 180 9.79 12.06 8.37
CA GLY A 180 9.44 11.02 9.33
C GLY A 180 8.82 11.60 10.60
N ALA A 181 8.95 10.88 11.71
CA ALA A 181 8.43 11.31 13.01
C ALA A 181 9.20 12.53 13.53
N ILE A 182 8.48 13.60 13.82
CA ILE A 182 8.98 14.81 14.47
C ILE A 182 8.03 15.22 15.59
N ASP A 183 8.54 15.97 16.58
CA ASP A 183 7.68 16.61 17.56
C ASP A 183 6.81 17.67 16.86
N PRO A 184 5.47 17.54 16.84
CA PRO A 184 4.58 18.48 16.16
C PRO A 184 4.67 19.91 16.73
N ALA A 185 5.14 20.12 17.96
CA ALA A 185 5.35 21.43 18.56
C ALA A 185 6.43 22.27 17.83
N ILE A 186 7.30 21.62 17.05
CA ILE A 186 8.30 22.31 16.21
C ILE A 186 7.60 23.22 15.20
N ILE A 187 6.49 22.77 14.62
CA ILE A 187 5.77 23.53 13.58
C ILE A 187 5.29 24.89 14.12
N PRO A 188 4.44 24.96 15.16
CA PRO A 188 4.00 26.25 15.71
C PRO A 188 5.14 27.06 16.36
N PHE A 189 6.22 26.40 16.77
CA PHE A 189 7.40 27.12 17.28
C PHE A 189 8.08 27.91 16.17
N ILE A 190 8.34 27.30 15.01
CA ILE A 190 8.98 27.97 13.87
C ILE A 190 8.07 29.04 13.26
N MET A 191 6.76 28.78 13.13
CA MET A 191 5.78 29.76 12.63
C MET A 191 5.73 31.06 13.43
N LYS A 192 6.22 31.05 14.69
CA LYS A 192 6.33 32.26 15.53
C LYS A 192 7.67 32.97 15.39
N LYS A 193 8.65 32.34 14.74
CA LYS A 193 10.01 32.87 14.60
C LYS A 193 10.26 33.49 13.24
N GLU A 194 9.59 32.94 12.22
CA GLU A 194 9.63 33.39 10.83
C GLU A 194 8.24 33.91 10.37
#